data_4cd38edae39f1e5a20f0dcb4e3fe9110
#
_entry.id   4cd38edae39f1e5a20f0dcb4e3fe9110
#
_cell.length_a   1.000
_cell.length_b   1.000
_cell.length_c   1.000
_cell.angle_alpha   90.00
_cell.angle_beta   90.00
_cell.angle_gamma   90.00
#
_symmetry.space_group_name_H-M   'P 1'
#
loop_
_entity.id
_entity.type
_entity.pdbx_description
1 polymer ?
#
loop_
_entity_poly.entity_id
_entity_poly.type
_entity_poly.pdbx_seq_one_letter_code
_entity_poly.pdbx_strand_id
1 'polypeptide(L)'
;EIAQCLVGSEMCIRDRSAGVVIVYGVGAAYVMPESDVLVYADMARWEIQMRFRRNEISNVGVDNRMERASLQYKRGFFVDWRICDRFKKTLMSKWDYVLDTNVMGDPKMATAAIVDAGLKKASKSPFRVVPFFDPGPWGGQWMKEICDLDRETPNFAWCFDCVPEENSLYLGFGEVRFEIPSIDLVFSYPRELLGNPVYGRFGDEFPIRFDFLDTMDGGNLSLQVHPLTQYIHCLLYTSPSPRDTERS
;
A
#
# COMPACT_ATOMS: atom_id res chain seq x y z
N GLU A 1 23.32 21.58 -1.88
CA GLU A 1 23.36 20.69 -3.08
C GLU A 1 22.73 19.38 -2.73
N ILE A 2 21.71 18.99 -3.50
CA ILE A 2 21.02 17.70 -3.39
C ILE A 2 21.83 16.70 -4.22
N ALA A 3 22.40 15.69 -3.57
CA ALA A 3 23.03 14.58 -4.27
C ALA A 3 21.95 13.57 -4.66
N GLN A 4 21.73 13.40 -5.96
CA GLN A 4 20.79 12.40 -6.49
C GLN A 4 21.49 11.05 -6.49
N CYS A 5 21.03 10.12 -5.66
CA CYS A 5 21.51 8.75 -5.66
C CYS A 5 20.63 7.90 -6.58
N LEU A 6 21.14 7.52 -7.74
CA LEU A 6 20.53 6.52 -8.60
C LEU A 6 20.98 5.13 -8.14
N VAL A 7 20.04 4.24 -7.90
CA VAL A 7 20.34 2.83 -7.65
C VAL A 7 21.03 2.25 -8.90
N GLY A 8 22.34 1.99 -8.80
CA GLY A 8 23.12 1.35 -9.86
C GLY A 8 24.33 2.13 -10.41
N SER A 9 24.63 3.33 -9.93
CA SER A 9 25.85 4.05 -10.29
C SER A 9 26.51 4.71 -9.09
N GLU A 10 27.82 4.84 -9.14
CA GLU A 10 28.71 5.28 -8.07
C GLU A 10 28.16 6.44 -7.23
N MET A 11 28.11 6.23 -5.92
CA MET A 11 27.74 7.21 -4.92
C MET A 11 28.87 8.24 -4.81
N CYS A 12 28.68 9.43 -5.39
CA CYS A 12 29.58 10.56 -5.15
C CYS A 12 29.29 11.16 -3.77
N ILE A 13 29.99 10.68 -2.75
CA ILE A 13 30.08 11.38 -1.46
C ILE A 13 31.08 12.51 -1.66
N ARG A 14 30.62 13.78 -1.72
CA ARG A 14 31.49 14.93 -1.59
C ARG A 14 31.71 15.17 -0.11
N ASP A 15 32.94 14.93 0.32
CA ASP A 15 33.42 15.29 1.65
C ASP A 15 33.44 16.80 1.79
N ARG A 16 32.44 17.35 2.47
CA ARG A 16 32.42 18.76 2.89
C ARG A 16 32.40 18.81 4.41
N SER A 17 33.23 19.60 4.98
CA SER A 17 33.39 19.81 6.41
C SER A 17 32.18 20.40 7.14
N ALA A 18 31.10 20.78 6.40
CA ALA A 18 29.79 21.18 6.93
C ALA A 18 28.76 21.08 5.81
N GLY A 19 27.59 20.51 6.11
CA GLY A 19 26.48 20.41 5.16
C GLY A 19 25.50 19.28 5.52
N VAL A 20 24.38 19.21 4.79
CA VAL A 20 23.39 18.14 4.88
C VAL A 20 23.55 17.25 3.65
N VAL A 21 23.69 15.94 3.86
CA VAL A 21 23.67 14.93 2.80
C VAL A 21 22.30 14.26 2.83
N ILE A 22 21.59 14.30 1.72
CA ILE A 22 20.28 13.64 1.58
C ILE A 22 20.43 12.44 0.65
N VAL A 23 20.18 11.25 1.18
CA VAL A 23 20.05 10.01 0.40
C VAL A 23 18.56 9.70 0.28
N TYR A 24 18.05 9.62 -0.94
CA TYR A 24 16.61 9.41 -1.15
C TYR A 24 16.32 8.34 -2.21
N GLY A 25 15.13 7.76 -2.12
CA GLY A 25 14.62 6.75 -3.03
C GLY A 25 14.28 5.44 -2.33
N VAL A 26 13.68 4.53 -3.08
CA VAL A 26 13.37 3.18 -2.59
C VAL A 26 14.67 2.45 -2.27
N GLY A 27 14.84 2.02 -1.01
CA GLY A 27 16.08 1.40 -0.55
C GLY A 27 17.14 2.37 -0.02
N ALA A 28 16.88 3.67 0.08
CA ALA A 28 17.84 4.65 0.63
C ALA A 28 18.36 4.23 2.02
N ALA A 29 17.49 3.77 2.90
CA ALA A 29 17.88 3.28 4.23
C ALA A 29 18.66 1.94 4.21
N TYR A 30 18.65 1.23 3.09
CA TYR A 30 19.53 0.07 2.92
C TYR A 30 20.96 0.49 2.58
N VAL A 31 21.08 1.55 1.79
CA VAL A 31 22.40 2.13 1.41
C VAL A 31 23.01 2.93 2.57
N MET A 32 22.17 3.64 3.32
CA MET A 32 22.58 4.43 4.49
C MET A 32 21.79 3.98 5.72
N PRO A 33 22.17 2.86 6.34
CA PRO A 33 21.41 2.30 7.47
C PRO A 33 21.55 3.10 8.76
N GLU A 34 22.61 3.90 8.90
CA GLU A 34 22.88 4.76 10.03
C GLU A 34 22.83 6.22 9.57
N SER A 35 21.64 6.78 9.55
CA SER A 35 21.40 8.20 9.27
C SER A 35 21.07 8.94 10.56
N ASP A 36 21.45 10.23 10.63
CA ASP A 36 21.09 11.09 11.77
C ASP A 36 19.58 11.33 11.85
N VAL A 37 18.91 11.34 10.69
CA VAL A 37 17.45 11.50 10.57
C VAL A 37 16.92 10.57 9.49
N LEU A 38 15.92 9.75 9.82
CA LEU A 38 15.21 8.90 8.88
C LEU A 38 13.80 9.43 8.64
N VAL A 39 13.55 9.91 7.42
CA VAL A 39 12.23 10.31 6.96
C VAL A 39 11.66 9.23 6.05
N TYR A 40 10.55 8.62 6.43
CA TYR A 40 9.87 7.63 5.60
C TYR A 40 8.77 8.30 4.77
N ALA A 41 8.97 8.36 3.46
CA ALA A 41 7.96 8.84 2.52
C ALA A 41 6.97 7.71 2.21
N ASP A 42 5.73 7.90 2.60
CA ASP A 42 4.67 6.91 2.43
C ASP A 42 3.60 7.37 1.46
N MET A 43 2.92 6.41 0.86
CA MET A 43 1.85 6.64 -0.11
C MET A 43 0.84 5.51 -0.07
N ALA A 44 -0.44 5.85 -0.08
CA ALA A 44 -1.53 4.90 -0.28
C ALA A 44 -1.35 4.17 -1.62
N ARG A 45 -1.52 2.88 -1.64
CA ARG A 45 -1.33 2.09 -2.86
C ARG A 45 -2.39 2.37 -3.91
N TRP A 46 -3.55 2.82 -3.48
CA TRP A 46 -4.53 3.37 -4.40
C TRP A 46 -3.97 4.56 -5.20
N GLU A 47 -3.29 5.50 -4.54
CA GLU A 47 -2.63 6.62 -5.25
C GLU A 47 -1.51 6.13 -6.18
N ILE A 48 -0.74 5.11 -5.77
CA ILE A 48 0.25 4.48 -6.66
C ILE A 48 -0.42 3.94 -7.93
N GLN A 49 -1.58 3.27 -7.79
CA GLN A 49 -2.34 2.76 -8.94
C GLN A 49 -2.83 3.90 -9.83
N MET A 50 -3.29 5.00 -9.25
CA MET A 50 -3.70 6.18 -10.03
C MET A 50 -2.52 6.79 -10.77
N ARG A 51 -1.34 6.85 -10.18
CA ARG A 51 -0.11 7.31 -10.85
C ARG A 51 0.33 6.38 -11.99
N PHE A 52 0.14 5.06 -11.85
CA PHE A 52 0.32 4.13 -12.97
C PHE A 52 -0.64 4.45 -14.13
N ARG A 53 -1.91 4.69 -13.83
CA ARG A 53 -2.92 5.02 -14.86
C ARG A 53 -2.64 6.34 -15.58
N ARG A 54 -2.00 7.29 -14.88
CA ARG A 54 -1.58 8.57 -15.46
C ARG A 54 -0.19 8.53 -16.11
N ASN A 55 0.46 7.35 -16.14
CA ASN A 55 1.83 7.17 -16.64
C ASN A 55 2.87 8.07 -15.96
N GLU A 56 2.67 8.36 -14.68
CA GLU A 56 3.56 9.25 -13.91
C GLU A 56 4.76 8.51 -13.32
N ILE A 57 4.60 7.23 -13.00
CA ILE A 57 5.63 6.45 -12.31
C ILE A 57 5.84 5.07 -12.96
N SER A 58 7.00 4.48 -12.70
CA SER A 58 7.35 3.10 -13.04
C SER A 58 7.29 2.20 -11.82
N ASN A 59 7.28 0.89 -12.04
CA ASN A 59 7.56 -0.09 -11.01
C ASN A 59 9.00 0.01 -10.50
N VAL A 60 9.25 -0.55 -9.30
CA VAL A 60 10.57 -0.50 -8.67
C VAL A 60 11.62 -1.21 -9.53
N GLY A 61 12.73 -0.52 -9.81
CA GLY A 61 13.88 -1.08 -10.51
C GLY A 61 13.68 -1.36 -12.01
N VAL A 62 12.63 -0.84 -12.63
CA VAL A 62 12.37 -0.95 -14.06
C VAL A 62 11.86 0.36 -14.63
N ASP A 63 12.09 0.59 -15.92
CA ASP A 63 11.51 1.72 -16.65
C ASP A 63 10.34 1.24 -17.51
N ASN A 64 9.17 1.15 -16.89
CA ASN A 64 7.95 0.67 -17.55
C ASN A 64 6.78 1.64 -17.40
N ARG A 65 7.06 2.94 -17.28
CA ARG A 65 6.05 4.00 -17.09
C ARG A 65 4.93 3.96 -18.11
N MET A 66 5.23 3.62 -19.35
CA MET A 66 4.28 3.58 -20.46
C MET A 66 3.62 2.20 -20.64
N GLU A 67 3.88 1.26 -19.77
CA GLU A 67 3.21 -0.03 -19.79
C GLU A 67 1.75 0.10 -19.33
N ARG A 68 0.90 -0.86 -19.74
CA ARG A 68 -0.51 -0.86 -19.28
C ARG A 68 -0.56 -0.91 -17.75
N ALA A 69 -1.33 -0.01 -17.15
CA ALA A 69 -1.48 0.11 -15.70
C ALA A 69 -1.85 -1.22 -15.02
N SER A 70 -2.63 -2.09 -15.68
CA SER A 70 -2.97 -3.42 -15.15
C SER A 70 -1.78 -4.36 -15.03
N LEU A 71 -0.76 -4.23 -15.86
CA LEU A 71 0.48 -5.00 -15.76
C LEU A 71 1.40 -4.41 -14.69
N GLN A 72 1.53 -3.08 -14.66
CA GLN A 72 2.24 -2.37 -13.59
C GLN A 72 1.63 -2.71 -12.22
N TYR A 73 0.29 -2.70 -12.10
CA TYR A 73 -0.42 -3.08 -10.87
C TYR A 73 -0.09 -4.52 -10.44
N LYS A 74 -0.18 -5.49 -11.36
CA LYS A 74 0.14 -6.89 -11.04
C LYS A 74 1.57 -7.03 -10.51
N ARG A 75 2.54 -6.39 -11.16
CA ARG A 75 3.92 -6.39 -10.69
C ARG A 75 4.03 -5.69 -9.33
N GLY A 76 3.38 -4.53 -9.18
CA GLY A 76 3.32 -3.79 -7.91
C GLY A 76 2.80 -4.67 -6.78
N PHE A 77 1.62 -5.27 -6.96
CA PHE A 77 0.96 -6.06 -5.94
C PHE A 77 1.72 -7.33 -5.54
N PHE A 78 2.21 -8.09 -6.53
CA PHE A 78 2.81 -9.41 -6.27
C PHE A 78 4.31 -9.36 -5.97
N VAL A 79 5.01 -8.30 -6.38
CA VAL A 79 6.46 -8.20 -6.25
C VAL A 79 6.87 -6.97 -5.47
N ASP A 80 6.64 -5.76 -6.01
CA ASP A 80 7.24 -4.54 -5.49
C ASP A 80 6.76 -4.23 -4.06
N TRP A 81 5.44 -4.25 -3.85
CA TRP A 81 4.87 -3.94 -2.53
C TRP A 81 5.24 -4.98 -1.49
N ARG A 82 5.34 -6.26 -1.86
CA ARG A 82 5.76 -7.33 -0.95
C ARG A 82 7.20 -7.12 -0.46
N ILE A 83 8.09 -6.73 -1.37
CA ILE A 83 9.48 -6.43 -1.03
C ILE A 83 9.55 -5.16 -0.17
N CYS A 84 8.87 -4.10 -0.60
CA CYS A 84 8.84 -2.83 0.12
C CYS A 84 8.25 -2.98 1.53
N ASP A 85 7.20 -3.79 1.72
CA ASP A 85 6.60 -4.05 3.02
C ASP A 85 7.54 -4.78 3.98
N ARG A 86 8.23 -5.80 3.48
CA ARG A 86 9.24 -6.50 4.30
C ARG A 86 10.32 -5.53 4.77
N PHE A 87 10.77 -4.66 3.89
CA PHE A 87 11.77 -3.66 4.23
C PHE A 87 11.18 -2.58 5.16
N LYS A 88 9.98 -2.08 4.87
CA LYS A 88 9.26 -1.10 5.70
C LYS A 88 9.16 -1.57 7.15
N LYS A 89 8.77 -2.81 7.40
CA LYS A 89 8.67 -3.39 8.74
C LYS A 89 9.97 -3.25 9.54
N THR A 90 11.14 -3.36 8.89
CA THR A 90 12.44 -3.20 9.57
C THR A 90 12.77 -1.76 9.91
N LEU A 91 12.08 -0.80 9.30
CA LEU A 91 12.31 0.64 9.46
C LEU A 91 11.30 1.30 10.42
N MET A 92 10.11 0.72 10.58
CA MET A 92 9.02 1.34 11.35
C MET A 92 9.38 1.73 12.79
N SER A 93 10.30 1.00 13.41
CA SER A 93 10.81 1.33 14.76
C SER A 93 11.97 2.34 14.77
N LYS A 94 12.43 2.77 13.60
CA LYS A 94 13.64 3.60 13.45
C LYS A 94 13.37 4.95 12.81
N TRP A 95 12.23 5.13 12.14
CA TRP A 95 11.94 6.40 11.49
C TRP A 95 11.70 7.52 12.52
N ASP A 96 12.16 8.71 12.19
CA ASP A 96 11.95 9.90 13.00
C ASP A 96 10.70 10.65 12.53
N TYR A 97 10.49 10.67 11.22
CA TYR A 97 9.36 11.33 10.58
C TYR A 97 8.73 10.45 9.52
N VAL A 98 7.42 10.62 9.34
CA VAL A 98 6.65 10.03 8.25
C VAL A 98 6.13 11.17 7.37
N LEU A 99 6.27 11.01 6.06
CA LEU A 99 5.82 11.96 5.07
C LEU A 99 4.67 11.37 4.26
N ASP A 100 3.48 11.92 4.39
CA ASP A 100 2.34 11.63 3.53
C ASP A 100 2.58 12.31 2.17
N THR A 101 2.72 11.50 1.11
CA THR A 101 3.00 11.96 -0.25
C THR A 101 1.85 11.69 -1.22
N ASN A 102 0.63 11.50 -0.68
CA ASN A 102 -0.53 11.18 -1.51
C ASN A 102 -0.93 12.34 -2.42
N VAL A 103 -0.80 13.57 -1.95
CA VAL A 103 -1.11 14.76 -2.76
C VAL A 103 0.17 15.31 -3.36
N MET A 104 0.25 15.33 -4.70
CA MET A 104 1.39 15.88 -5.41
C MET A 104 1.55 17.37 -5.09
N GLY A 105 2.74 17.77 -4.66
CA GLY A 105 3.07 19.17 -4.33
C GLY A 105 2.55 19.66 -2.97
N ASP A 106 1.81 18.84 -2.21
CA ASP A 106 1.34 19.16 -0.87
C ASP A 106 1.64 18.02 0.13
N PRO A 107 2.91 17.67 0.34
CA PRO A 107 3.28 16.64 1.29
C PRO A 107 3.04 17.11 2.73
N LYS A 108 2.61 16.19 3.59
CA LYS A 108 2.42 16.44 5.02
C LYS A 108 3.41 15.62 5.80
N MET A 109 4.06 16.23 6.78
CA MET A 109 5.04 15.55 7.62
C MET A 109 4.59 15.51 9.07
N ALA A 110 4.75 14.36 9.69
CA ALA A 110 4.49 14.14 11.10
C ALA A 110 5.64 13.39 11.75
N THR A 111 5.85 13.58 13.05
CA THR A 111 6.81 12.76 13.79
C THR A 111 6.32 11.31 13.89
N ALA A 112 7.23 10.36 13.90
CA ALA A 112 6.88 8.93 14.07
C ALA A 112 6.05 8.69 15.33
N ALA A 113 6.36 9.38 16.42
CA ALA A 113 5.63 9.25 17.68
C ALA A 113 4.15 9.65 17.56
N ILE A 114 3.85 10.70 16.80
CA ILE A 114 2.46 11.15 16.57
C ILE A 114 1.72 10.16 15.66
N VAL A 115 2.38 9.66 14.62
CA VAL A 115 1.79 8.64 13.73
C VAL A 115 1.51 7.36 14.51
N ASP A 116 2.47 6.88 15.31
CA ASP A 116 2.29 5.70 16.16
C ASP A 116 1.13 5.87 17.14
N ALA A 117 1.01 7.03 17.80
CA ALA A 117 -0.12 7.33 18.68
C ALA A 117 -1.47 7.30 17.96
N GLY A 118 -1.51 7.77 16.70
CA GLY A 118 -2.68 7.72 15.84
C GLY A 118 -3.07 6.27 15.48
N LEU A 119 -2.12 5.46 15.05
CA LEU A 119 -2.31 4.04 14.76
C LEU A 119 -2.75 3.26 15.99
N LYS A 120 -2.13 3.51 17.15
CA LYS A 120 -2.51 2.91 18.43
C LYS A 120 -3.94 3.26 18.83
N LYS A 121 -4.37 4.48 18.61
CA LYS A 121 -5.74 4.90 18.85
C LYS A 121 -6.70 4.20 17.90
N ALA A 122 -6.37 4.12 16.61
CA ALA A 122 -7.17 3.43 15.60
C ALA A 122 -7.34 1.94 15.94
N SER A 123 -6.29 1.25 16.39
CA SER A 123 -6.36 -0.18 16.77
C SER A 123 -7.33 -0.50 17.91
N LYS A 124 -7.72 0.52 18.69
CA LYS A 124 -8.61 0.39 19.87
C LYS A 124 -9.99 1.01 19.68
N SER A 125 -10.28 1.55 18.52
CA SER A 125 -11.52 2.26 18.24
C SER A 125 -12.17 1.74 16.97
N PRO A 126 -13.49 1.79 16.81
CA PRO A 126 -14.11 1.55 15.51
C PRO A 126 -13.56 2.54 14.47
N PHE A 127 -13.17 2.01 13.32
CA PHE A 127 -12.71 2.80 12.18
C PHE A 127 -13.14 2.11 10.89
N ARG A 128 -13.00 2.80 9.78
CA ARG A 128 -13.07 2.23 8.44
C ARG A 128 -11.85 2.68 7.63
N VAL A 129 -11.49 1.89 6.64
CA VAL A 129 -10.52 2.28 5.63
C VAL A 129 -11.09 3.38 4.73
N VAL A 130 -10.24 4.16 4.08
CA VAL A 130 -10.65 5.09 3.04
C VAL A 130 -11.20 4.27 1.88
N PRO A 131 -12.48 4.42 1.52
CA PRO A 131 -13.05 3.65 0.44
C PRO A 131 -12.53 4.13 -0.92
N PHE A 132 -12.36 3.22 -1.85
CA PHE A 132 -12.23 3.59 -3.25
C PHE A 132 -13.33 2.94 -4.09
N PHE A 133 -13.54 3.51 -5.27
CA PHE A 133 -14.57 3.09 -6.21
C PHE A 133 -13.91 3.01 -7.58
N ASP A 134 -14.03 1.87 -8.25
CA ASP A 134 -13.33 1.65 -9.50
C ASP A 134 -14.26 1.10 -10.59
N PRO A 135 -14.18 1.60 -11.84
CA PRO A 135 -14.93 1.06 -12.94
C PRO A 135 -14.39 -0.32 -13.37
N GLY A 136 -15.26 -1.13 -13.96
CA GLY A 136 -14.90 -2.44 -14.50
C GLY A 136 -15.82 -2.88 -15.62
N PRO A 137 -15.48 -3.97 -16.34
CA PRO A 137 -16.24 -4.41 -17.50
C PRO A 137 -17.71 -4.74 -17.24
N TRP A 138 -18.04 -5.08 -16.01
CA TRP A 138 -19.38 -5.48 -15.55
C TRP A 138 -20.01 -4.49 -14.56
N GLY A 139 -19.34 -3.35 -14.34
CA GLY A 139 -19.75 -2.38 -13.34
C GLY A 139 -21.15 -1.82 -13.53
N GLY A 140 -21.83 -1.57 -12.41
CA GLY A 140 -23.20 -1.08 -12.35
C GLY A 140 -23.32 0.45 -12.24
N GLN A 141 -24.56 0.89 -12.04
CA GLN A 141 -24.91 2.30 -11.94
C GLN A 141 -25.47 2.68 -10.56
N TRP A 142 -25.82 1.67 -9.74
CA TRP A 142 -26.51 1.88 -8.47
C TRP A 142 -25.67 2.67 -7.46
N MET A 143 -24.39 2.37 -7.36
CA MET A 143 -23.49 3.08 -6.44
C MET A 143 -23.32 4.56 -6.75
N LYS A 144 -23.52 4.98 -7.98
CA LYS A 144 -23.51 6.40 -8.33
C LYS A 144 -24.59 7.18 -7.58
N GLU A 145 -25.77 6.58 -7.41
CA GLU A 145 -26.89 7.20 -6.70
C GLU A 145 -26.70 7.15 -5.18
N ILE A 146 -26.31 5.99 -4.66
CA ILE A 146 -26.23 5.78 -3.20
C ILE A 146 -25.07 6.55 -2.56
N CYS A 147 -23.96 6.70 -3.28
CA CYS A 147 -22.75 7.33 -2.76
C CYS A 147 -22.48 8.70 -3.39
N ASP A 148 -23.40 9.22 -4.20
CA ASP A 148 -23.26 10.50 -4.92
C ASP A 148 -21.92 10.60 -5.66
N LEU A 149 -21.60 9.52 -6.41
CA LEU A 149 -20.35 9.43 -7.16
C LEU A 149 -20.44 10.15 -8.50
N ASP A 150 -19.28 10.36 -9.11
CA ASP A 150 -19.16 11.00 -10.41
C ASP A 150 -20.00 10.27 -11.47
N ARG A 151 -20.95 11.00 -12.04
CA ARG A 151 -21.89 10.49 -13.04
C ARG A 151 -21.27 10.33 -14.42
N GLU A 152 -20.18 11.04 -14.69
CA GLU A 152 -19.44 10.96 -15.96
C GLU A 152 -18.59 9.69 -16.04
N THR A 153 -18.21 9.11 -14.91
CA THR A 153 -17.54 7.80 -14.89
C THR A 153 -18.47 6.75 -15.49
N PRO A 154 -18.01 5.89 -16.42
CA PRO A 154 -18.88 4.94 -17.13
C PRO A 154 -19.70 4.03 -16.21
N ASN A 155 -19.10 3.51 -15.16
CA ASN A 155 -19.73 2.65 -14.16
C ASN A 155 -18.86 2.57 -12.92
N PHE A 156 -19.35 1.88 -11.88
CA PHE A 156 -18.52 1.43 -10.76
C PHE A 156 -18.71 -0.07 -10.57
N ALA A 157 -17.63 -0.79 -10.51
CA ALA A 157 -17.61 -2.24 -10.38
C ALA A 157 -17.19 -2.66 -8.97
N TRP A 158 -16.10 -2.09 -8.48
CA TRP A 158 -15.56 -2.31 -7.15
C TRP A 158 -15.90 -1.13 -6.26
N CYS A 159 -16.45 -1.40 -5.09
CA CYS A 159 -16.97 -0.38 -4.19
C CYS A 159 -16.64 -0.75 -2.75
N PHE A 160 -16.19 0.22 -1.96
CA PHE A 160 -15.87 0.04 -0.54
C PHE A 160 -14.91 -1.12 -0.26
N ASP A 161 -13.90 -1.27 -1.07
CA ASP A 161 -12.91 -2.33 -0.89
C ASP A 161 -12.30 -2.28 0.52
N CYS A 162 -12.13 -3.46 1.09
CA CYS A 162 -11.40 -3.66 2.33
C CYS A 162 -10.24 -4.62 2.09
N VAL A 163 -9.21 -4.07 1.47
CA VAL A 163 -7.95 -4.76 1.15
C VAL A 163 -6.82 -3.99 1.83
N PRO A 164 -6.29 -4.47 2.97
CA PRO A 164 -5.28 -3.73 3.75
C PRO A 164 -4.06 -3.31 2.94
N GLU A 165 -3.72 -4.09 1.93
CA GLU A 165 -2.60 -3.80 1.03
C GLU A 165 -2.89 -2.65 0.06
N GLU A 166 -4.13 -2.24 -0.14
CA GLU A 166 -4.51 -1.22 -1.12
C GLU A 166 -5.09 0.04 -0.50
N ASN A 167 -5.96 -0.13 0.51
CA ASN A 167 -6.61 0.99 1.17
C ASN A 167 -5.66 1.83 2.04
N SER A 168 -6.13 2.98 2.42
CA SER A 168 -5.49 3.87 3.37
C SER A 168 -6.37 4.16 4.59
N LEU A 169 -5.79 4.85 5.55
CA LEU A 169 -6.44 5.42 6.74
C LEU A 169 -6.18 6.91 6.80
N TYR A 170 -7.15 7.66 7.33
CA TYR A 170 -6.94 9.03 7.74
C TYR A 170 -6.68 9.11 9.23
N LEU A 171 -5.52 9.66 9.60
CA LEU A 171 -5.21 10.08 10.95
C LEU A 171 -5.49 11.58 11.07
N GLY A 172 -6.27 11.97 12.06
CA GLY A 172 -6.63 13.38 12.31
C GLY A 172 -5.73 14.00 13.36
N PHE A 173 -5.03 15.07 13.02
CA PHE A 173 -4.19 15.85 13.90
C PHE A 173 -4.67 17.30 13.90
N GLY A 174 -5.67 17.61 14.75
CA GLY A 174 -6.40 18.88 14.68
C GLY A 174 -7.11 19.03 13.35
N GLU A 175 -6.84 20.10 12.63
CA GLU A 175 -7.39 20.36 11.30
C GLU A 175 -6.65 19.60 10.18
N VAL A 176 -5.51 18.99 10.49
CA VAL A 176 -4.70 18.27 9.51
C VAL A 176 -5.17 16.82 9.39
N ARG A 177 -5.50 16.42 8.17
CA ARG A 177 -5.74 15.03 7.79
C ARG A 177 -4.48 14.47 7.16
N PHE A 178 -3.95 13.42 7.78
CA PHE A 178 -2.76 12.71 7.35
C PHE A 178 -3.16 11.33 6.83
N GLU A 179 -2.80 11.02 5.61
CA GLU A 179 -3.16 9.76 4.98
C GLU A 179 -1.98 8.78 5.01
N ILE A 180 -2.25 7.54 5.45
CA ILE A 180 -1.26 6.49 5.59
C ILE A 180 -1.83 5.17 5.07
N PRO A 181 -1.05 4.27 4.47
CA PRO A 181 -1.51 2.94 4.08
C PRO A 181 -2.13 2.18 5.25
N SER A 182 -3.27 1.53 5.04
CA SER A 182 -3.95 0.79 6.12
C SER A 182 -3.15 -0.41 6.61
N ILE A 183 -2.27 -0.95 5.78
CA ILE A 183 -1.37 -2.04 6.16
C ILE A 183 -0.43 -1.67 7.32
N ASP A 184 -0.12 -0.38 7.49
CA ASP A 184 0.73 0.08 8.59
C ASP A 184 0.10 -0.15 9.96
N LEU A 185 -1.23 -0.07 10.04
CA LEU A 185 -1.95 -0.44 11.25
C LEU A 185 -1.81 -1.92 11.57
N VAL A 186 -1.88 -2.78 10.54
CA VAL A 186 -1.70 -4.22 10.70
C VAL A 186 -0.29 -4.55 11.17
N PHE A 187 0.72 -3.88 10.62
CA PHE A 187 2.12 -4.10 11.01
C PHE A 187 2.43 -3.59 12.41
N SER A 188 1.89 -2.44 12.79
CA SER A 188 2.18 -1.81 14.09
C SER A 188 1.42 -2.46 15.26
N TYR A 189 0.15 -2.82 15.04
CA TYR A 189 -0.75 -3.26 16.11
C TYR A 189 -1.56 -4.52 15.73
N PRO A 190 -0.91 -5.59 15.26
CA PRO A 190 -1.61 -6.78 14.78
C PRO A 190 -2.41 -7.50 15.89
N ARG A 191 -1.91 -7.51 17.11
CA ARG A 191 -2.59 -8.19 18.24
C ARG A 191 -3.84 -7.46 18.68
N GLU A 192 -3.77 -6.15 18.79
CA GLU A 192 -4.88 -5.28 19.14
C GLU A 192 -5.97 -5.30 18.07
N LEU A 193 -5.57 -5.31 16.80
CA LEU A 193 -6.47 -5.30 15.67
C LEU A 193 -7.13 -6.66 15.42
N LEU A 194 -6.34 -7.74 15.44
CA LEU A 194 -6.78 -9.08 15.05
C LEU A 194 -7.22 -9.95 16.24
N GLY A 195 -6.75 -9.63 17.43
CA GLY A 195 -6.86 -10.47 18.61
C GLY A 195 -5.88 -11.66 18.60
N ASN A 196 -5.61 -12.20 19.76
CA ASN A 196 -4.61 -13.26 19.94
C ASN A 196 -4.83 -14.53 19.11
N PRO A 197 -6.06 -15.06 18.94
CA PRO A 197 -6.29 -16.27 18.15
C PRO A 197 -5.95 -16.09 16.67
N VAL A 198 -6.34 -14.95 16.08
CA VAL A 198 -6.09 -14.65 14.67
C VAL A 198 -4.61 -14.34 14.46
N TYR A 199 -4.04 -13.50 15.34
CA TYR A 199 -2.59 -13.22 15.30
C TYR A 199 -1.75 -14.49 15.45
N GLY A 200 -2.12 -15.40 16.35
CA GLY A 200 -1.39 -16.67 16.54
C GLY A 200 -1.42 -17.57 15.30
N ARG A 201 -2.40 -17.40 14.41
CA ARG A 201 -2.54 -18.18 13.18
C ARG A 201 -1.95 -17.50 11.95
N PHE A 202 -2.10 -16.18 11.85
CA PHE A 202 -1.79 -15.43 10.63
C PHE A 202 -0.67 -14.39 10.82
N GLY A 203 -0.20 -14.20 12.07
CA GLY A 203 0.81 -13.19 12.37
C GLY A 203 0.29 -11.77 12.13
N ASP A 204 1.09 -10.97 11.46
CA ASP A 204 0.79 -9.60 11.07
C ASP A 204 0.16 -9.50 9.67
N GLU A 205 -0.55 -10.54 9.26
CA GLU A 205 -1.38 -10.54 8.06
C GLU A 205 -2.87 -10.40 8.41
N PHE A 206 -3.56 -9.50 7.72
CA PHE A 206 -5.01 -9.39 7.83
C PHE A 206 -5.64 -10.49 6.96
N PRO A 207 -6.37 -11.46 7.54
CA PRO A 207 -6.76 -12.68 6.82
C PRO A 207 -7.98 -12.50 5.92
N ILE A 208 -8.68 -11.37 6.01
CA ILE A 208 -9.91 -11.10 5.29
C ILE A 208 -9.68 -9.96 4.30
N ARG A 209 -10.16 -10.17 3.08
CA ARG A 209 -10.25 -9.16 2.02
C ARG A 209 -11.62 -9.30 1.40
N PHE A 210 -12.35 -8.20 1.27
CA PHE A 210 -13.64 -8.21 0.62
C PHE A 210 -13.89 -6.90 -0.12
N ASP A 211 -14.75 -6.98 -1.14
CA ASP A 211 -15.24 -5.88 -1.92
C ASP A 211 -16.75 -5.95 -2.02
N PHE A 212 -17.40 -4.81 -2.15
CA PHE A 212 -18.76 -4.78 -2.69
C PHE A 212 -18.67 -4.63 -4.20
N LEU A 213 -19.44 -5.43 -4.91
CA LEU A 213 -19.50 -5.41 -6.36
C LEU A 213 -20.85 -4.87 -6.81
N ASP A 214 -20.84 -3.79 -7.59
CA ASP A 214 -22.07 -3.26 -8.20
C ASP A 214 -22.21 -3.81 -9.62
N THR A 215 -23.30 -4.54 -9.85
CA THR A 215 -23.66 -5.09 -11.16
C THR A 215 -25.06 -4.66 -11.61
N MET A 216 -25.70 -3.75 -10.87
CA MET A 216 -27.05 -3.28 -11.18
C MET A 216 -27.00 -2.34 -12.40
N ASP A 217 -27.78 -2.68 -13.41
CA ASP A 217 -27.73 -2.06 -14.74
C ASP A 217 -26.34 -2.13 -15.41
N GLY A 218 -25.56 -3.15 -15.00
CA GLY A 218 -24.24 -3.47 -15.52
C GLY A 218 -24.21 -4.81 -16.26
N GLY A 219 -23.02 -5.41 -16.28
CA GLY A 219 -22.80 -6.71 -16.91
C GLY A 219 -22.78 -7.86 -15.90
N ASN A 220 -22.68 -9.09 -16.42
CA ASN A 220 -22.53 -10.27 -15.59
C ASN A 220 -21.09 -10.41 -15.09
N LEU A 221 -20.95 -10.82 -13.84
CA LEU A 221 -19.65 -11.25 -13.30
C LEU A 221 -19.17 -12.51 -14.04
N SER A 222 -17.85 -12.61 -14.17
CA SER A 222 -17.24 -13.84 -14.69
C SER A 222 -17.55 -15.01 -13.75
N LEU A 223 -17.88 -16.17 -14.33
CA LEU A 223 -17.94 -17.40 -13.57
C LEU A 223 -16.53 -17.77 -13.12
N GLN A 224 -16.32 -17.85 -11.81
CA GLN A 224 -15.06 -18.26 -11.22
C GLN A 224 -15.25 -19.53 -10.41
N VAL A 225 -14.44 -20.54 -10.67
CA VAL A 225 -14.40 -21.78 -9.92
C VAL A 225 -13.20 -21.73 -8.99
N HIS A 226 -13.45 -21.71 -7.69
CA HIS A 226 -12.39 -21.78 -6.69
C HIS A 226 -12.06 -23.25 -6.41
N PRO A 227 -10.82 -23.70 -6.68
CA PRO A 227 -10.44 -25.08 -6.44
C PRO A 227 -10.39 -25.37 -4.94
N LEU A 228 -10.68 -26.61 -4.57
CA LEU A 228 -10.53 -27.09 -3.20
C LEU A 228 -9.04 -27.09 -2.79
N THR A 229 -8.79 -26.88 -1.50
CA THR A 229 -7.42 -26.88 -0.95
C THR A 229 -6.65 -28.14 -1.32
N GLN A 230 -7.28 -29.30 -1.25
CA GLN A 230 -6.65 -30.57 -1.64
C GLN A 230 -6.22 -30.60 -3.12
N TYR A 231 -7.06 -30.05 -4.01
CA TYR A 231 -6.74 -29.97 -5.43
C TYR A 231 -5.56 -29.03 -5.69
N ILE A 232 -5.54 -27.89 -5.02
CA ILE A 232 -4.44 -26.94 -5.09
C ILE A 232 -3.15 -27.57 -4.58
N HIS A 233 -3.18 -28.26 -3.44
CA HIS A 233 -2.01 -28.96 -2.92
C HIS A 233 -1.47 -30.00 -3.88
N CYS A 234 -2.32 -30.76 -4.57
CA CYS A 234 -1.89 -31.73 -5.59
C CYS A 234 -1.15 -31.05 -6.76
N LEU A 235 -1.63 -29.89 -7.20
CA LEU A 235 -1.02 -29.17 -8.34
C LEU A 235 0.23 -28.39 -7.93
N LEU A 236 0.26 -27.86 -6.72
CA LEU A 236 1.36 -27.00 -6.25
C LEU A 236 2.54 -27.80 -5.66
N TYR A 237 2.41 -29.12 -5.50
CA TYR A 237 3.56 -29.97 -5.17
C TYR A 237 4.64 -29.94 -6.25
N THR A 238 4.28 -29.51 -7.46
CA THR A 238 5.21 -29.34 -8.59
C THR A 238 5.66 -27.90 -8.80
N SER A 239 5.02 -26.91 -8.13
CA SER A 239 5.36 -25.49 -8.20
C SER A 239 4.81 -24.79 -6.97
N PRO A 240 5.56 -24.72 -5.85
CA PRO A 240 5.10 -24.07 -4.65
C PRO A 240 4.76 -22.61 -4.93
N SER A 241 3.52 -22.22 -4.62
CA SER A 241 3.12 -20.83 -4.62
C SER A 241 3.81 -20.11 -3.45
N PRO A 242 4.21 -18.86 -3.60
CA PRO A 242 4.71 -18.06 -2.49
C PRO A 242 3.78 -18.05 -1.26
N ARG A 243 2.48 -18.32 -1.45
CA ARG A 243 1.50 -18.43 -0.36
C ARG A 243 1.59 -19.73 0.43
N ASP A 244 2.16 -20.78 -0.13
CA ASP A 244 2.26 -22.09 0.51
C ASP A 244 3.56 -22.25 1.31
N THR A 245 4.61 -21.54 0.94
CA THR A 245 5.88 -21.50 1.68
C THR A 245 5.82 -20.69 2.97
N GLU A 246 4.81 -19.84 3.13
CA GLU A 246 4.60 -19.06 4.35
C GLU A 246 3.71 -19.77 5.40
N ARG A 247 3.22 -20.98 5.11
CA ARG A 247 2.31 -21.76 5.97
C ARG A 247 2.95 -23.01 6.60
N SER A 248 4.23 -23.25 6.36
CA SER A 248 4.97 -24.37 6.97
C SER A 248 5.85 -23.91 8.13
#